data_af35e2aa02d31bd895a8adad5e2ea763
#
_entry.id   af35e2aa02d31bd895a8adad5e2ea763
#
_cell.length_a   1.000
_cell.length_b   1.000
_cell.length_c   1.000
_cell.angle_alpha   90.00
_cell.angle_beta   90.00
_cell.angle_gamma   90.00
#
_symmetry.space_group_name_H-M   'P 1'
#
loop_
_entity.id
_entity.type
_entity.pdbx_description
1 polymer ?
#
loop_
_entity_poly.entity_id
_entity_poly.type
_entity_poly.pdbx_seq_one_letter_code
_entity_poly.pdbx_strand_id
1 'polypeptide(L)'
;MQGQRRVYFYAVSAVVIWSTTAALVKSLLTAIPTFEALFLSTFAASLFLLGVQLVRDRGRIFRTYDIRGYAAMAGLGFLGLFLYSGLYYYGLSQLTSQEACLLNYLWPMMIVLFAALLLGERITLRTAVALLLSFSGVVVLTLGGEGSAEGNGLLGTVACLLAALCYGLFCVLNKRRNIDQTVMMIMAWGVTAVCSLPVTLLTEEWVTPMWTQWIGLLWLGVFIDAVGYLWWAMALQEARDAATVANLAYAVPLLSLVVSAITLGEEMSGAAVGALVLIMGGILLQSVRRGRRG
;
A
#
# COMPACT_ATOMS: atom_id res chain seq x y z
N MET A 1 -6.38 3.06 -30.26
CA MET A 1 -7.52 2.87 -29.34
C MET A 1 -7.37 1.63 -28.44
N GLN A 2 -6.87 0.50 -28.92
CA GLN A 2 -6.70 -0.74 -28.13
C GLN A 2 -5.72 -0.59 -26.94
N GLY A 3 -4.58 0.09 -27.11
CA GLY A 3 -3.60 0.26 -26.03
C GLY A 3 -4.14 1.04 -24.84
N GLN A 4 -4.94 2.09 -25.08
CA GLN A 4 -5.49 2.89 -23.99
C GLN A 4 -6.56 2.11 -23.17
N ARG A 5 -7.36 1.24 -23.83
CA ARG A 5 -8.32 0.37 -23.14
C ARG A 5 -7.60 -0.62 -22.20
N ARG A 6 -6.46 -1.16 -22.64
CA ARG A 6 -5.63 -2.06 -21.83
C ARG A 6 -5.06 -1.36 -20.59
N VAL A 7 -4.58 -0.13 -20.75
CA VAL A 7 -4.08 0.70 -19.64
C VAL A 7 -5.16 0.90 -18.57
N TYR A 8 -6.37 1.32 -18.99
CA TYR A 8 -7.47 1.50 -18.03
C TYR A 8 -7.92 0.18 -17.41
N PHE A 9 -7.92 -0.92 -18.16
CA PHE A 9 -8.21 -2.24 -17.60
C PHE A 9 -7.24 -2.60 -16.47
N TYR A 10 -5.93 -2.45 -16.69
CA TYR A 10 -4.93 -2.73 -15.66
C TYR A 10 -5.10 -1.82 -14.44
N ALA A 11 -5.27 -0.50 -14.66
CA ALA A 11 -5.38 0.44 -13.56
C ALA A 11 -6.65 0.23 -12.73
N VAL A 12 -7.81 0.07 -13.38
CA VAL A 12 -9.09 -0.17 -12.69
C VAL A 12 -9.07 -1.49 -11.96
N SER A 13 -8.55 -2.56 -12.58
CA SER A 13 -8.44 -3.85 -11.92
C SER A 13 -7.53 -3.80 -10.69
N ALA A 14 -6.38 -3.10 -10.76
CA ALA A 14 -5.52 -2.89 -9.60
C ALA A 14 -6.25 -2.13 -8.48
N VAL A 15 -6.98 -1.07 -8.80
CA VAL A 15 -7.77 -0.28 -7.84
C VAL A 15 -8.83 -1.15 -7.15
N VAL A 16 -9.59 -1.95 -7.92
CA VAL A 16 -10.60 -2.86 -7.38
C VAL A 16 -9.96 -3.91 -6.46
N ILE A 17 -8.85 -4.52 -6.88
CA ILE A 17 -8.12 -5.51 -6.09
C ILE A 17 -7.65 -4.86 -4.77
N TRP A 18 -7.00 -3.70 -4.82
CA TRP A 18 -6.48 -3.02 -3.64
C TRP A 18 -7.58 -2.54 -2.69
N SER A 19 -8.78 -2.23 -3.19
CA SER A 19 -9.91 -1.84 -2.33
C SER A 19 -10.37 -2.95 -1.37
N THR A 20 -10.00 -4.21 -1.65
CA THR A 20 -10.31 -5.35 -0.76
C THR A 20 -9.28 -5.54 0.36
N THR A 21 -8.12 -4.85 0.32
CA THR A 21 -6.98 -5.12 1.20
C THR A 21 -7.32 -4.96 2.68
N ALA A 22 -7.86 -3.79 3.07
CA ALA A 22 -8.10 -3.47 4.48
C ALA A 22 -9.10 -4.45 5.12
N ALA A 23 -10.22 -4.69 4.46
CA ALA A 23 -11.25 -5.60 4.94
C ALA A 23 -10.75 -7.05 5.00
N LEU A 24 -10.03 -7.50 3.97
CA LEU A 24 -9.49 -8.86 3.94
C LEU A 24 -8.45 -9.09 5.03
N VAL A 25 -7.47 -8.18 5.16
CA VAL A 25 -6.43 -8.28 6.20
C VAL A 25 -7.09 -8.24 7.58
N LYS A 26 -8.01 -7.30 7.83
CA LYS A 26 -8.74 -7.23 9.10
C LYS A 26 -9.45 -8.56 9.42
N SER A 27 -10.13 -9.15 8.44
CA SER A 27 -10.77 -10.46 8.60
C SER A 27 -9.77 -11.60 8.90
N LEU A 28 -8.62 -11.63 8.22
CA LEU A 28 -7.59 -12.64 8.48
C LEU A 28 -6.99 -12.51 9.88
N LEU A 29 -6.76 -11.27 10.34
CA LEU A 29 -6.16 -11.00 11.65
C LEU A 29 -7.07 -11.34 12.84
N THR A 30 -8.34 -11.67 12.62
CA THR A 30 -9.20 -12.23 13.68
C THR A 30 -8.83 -13.68 14.08
N ALA A 31 -8.07 -14.38 13.23
CA ALA A 31 -7.78 -15.81 13.42
C ALA A 31 -6.32 -16.17 13.16
N ILE A 32 -5.57 -15.34 12.47
CA ILE A 32 -4.16 -15.56 12.13
C ILE A 32 -3.33 -14.41 12.72
N PRO A 33 -2.21 -14.71 13.40
CA PRO A 33 -1.31 -13.69 13.91
C PRO A 33 -0.78 -12.75 12.82
N THR A 34 -0.46 -11.53 13.21
CA THR A 34 -0.15 -10.44 12.28
C THR A 34 1.02 -10.74 11.37
N PHE A 35 2.15 -11.18 11.93
CA PHE A 35 3.35 -11.45 11.15
C PHE A 35 3.31 -12.80 10.44
N GLU A 36 2.53 -13.76 10.94
CA GLU A 36 2.24 -15.00 10.23
C GLU A 36 1.44 -14.73 8.95
N ALA A 37 0.37 -13.94 9.03
CA ALA A 37 -0.41 -13.54 7.86
C ALA A 37 0.46 -12.79 6.84
N LEU A 38 1.33 -11.88 7.32
CA LEU A 38 2.28 -11.15 6.49
C LEU A 38 3.30 -12.08 5.83
N PHE A 39 3.87 -13.04 6.58
CA PHE A 39 4.80 -14.03 6.03
C PHE A 39 4.16 -14.86 4.93
N LEU A 40 3.00 -15.47 5.21
CA LEU A 40 2.36 -16.39 4.27
C LEU A 40 1.93 -15.70 2.96
N SER A 41 1.36 -14.49 3.06
CA SER A 41 0.94 -13.74 1.87
C SER A 41 2.12 -13.26 1.04
N THR A 42 3.14 -12.68 1.66
CA THR A 42 4.29 -12.12 0.93
C THR A 42 5.22 -13.20 0.39
N PHE A 43 5.30 -14.36 1.05
CA PHE A 43 5.97 -15.54 0.52
C PHE A 43 5.28 -16.02 -0.76
N ALA A 44 3.94 -16.13 -0.75
CA ALA A 44 3.16 -16.48 -1.94
C ALA A 44 3.34 -15.44 -3.06
N ALA A 45 3.34 -14.14 -2.74
CA ALA A 45 3.59 -13.06 -3.69
C ALA A 45 4.97 -13.17 -4.36
N SER A 46 6.02 -13.37 -3.55
CA SER A 46 7.39 -13.51 -4.05
C SER A 46 7.56 -14.73 -4.95
N LEU A 47 7.01 -15.88 -4.54
CA LEU A 47 7.05 -17.12 -5.36
C LEU A 47 6.28 -16.96 -6.67
N PHE A 48 5.09 -16.34 -6.63
CA PHE A 48 4.31 -16.10 -7.84
C PHE A 48 5.06 -15.21 -8.82
N LEU A 49 5.59 -14.06 -8.39
CA LEU A 49 6.36 -13.15 -9.23
C LEU A 49 7.64 -13.79 -9.75
N LEU A 50 8.33 -14.59 -8.93
CA LEU A 50 9.50 -15.36 -9.35
C LEU A 50 9.12 -16.35 -10.46
N GLY A 51 8.02 -17.08 -10.30
CA GLY A 51 7.50 -17.99 -11.31
C GLY A 51 7.18 -17.28 -12.63
N VAL A 52 6.50 -16.13 -12.57
CA VAL A 52 6.21 -15.28 -13.74
C VAL A 52 7.51 -14.84 -14.43
N GLN A 53 8.52 -14.41 -13.66
CA GLN A 53 9.80 -13.94 -14.22
C GLN A 53 10.61 -15.09 -14.83
N LEU A 54 10.60 -16.27 -14.22
CA LEU A 54 11.27 -17.46 -14.77
C LEU A 54 10.65 -17.91 -16.10
N VAL A 55 9.32 -17.83 -16.23
CA VAL A 55 8.62 -18.13 -17.48
C VAL A 55 8.93 -17.08 -18.54
N ARG A 56 8.99 -15.80 -18.17
CA ARG A 56 9.16 -14.66 -19.09
C ARG A 56 10.55 -14.64 -19.74
N ASP A 57 11.62 -14.79 -18.97
CA ASP A 57 13.01 -14.62 -19.46
C ASP A 57 13.98 -15.68 -18.94
N ARG A 58 13.49 -16.76 -18.32
CA ARG A 58 14.27 -17.82 -17.70
C ARG A 58 15.22 -17.30 -16.61
N GLY A 59 14.85 -16.21 -15.95
CA GLY A 59 15.65 -15.61 -14.88
C GLY A 59 16.90 -14.86 -15.35
N ARG A 60 17.04 -14.56 -16.64
CA ARG A 60 18.22 -13.84 -17.16
C ARG A 60 18.39 -12.47 -16.56
N ILE A 61 17.29 -11.78 -16.24
CA ILE A 61 17.29 -10.44 -15.62
C ILE A 61 18.05 -10.42 -14.30
N PHE A 62 18.03 -11.50 -13.52
CA PHE A 62 18.75 -11.57 -12.25
C PHE A 62 20.26 -11.47 -12.38
N ARG A 63 20.82 -11.79 -13.56
CA ARG A 63 22.26 -11.69 -13.84
C ARG A 63 22.72 -10.26 -14.14
N THR A 64 21.80 -9.31 -14.26
CA THR A 64 22.13 -7.91 -14.58
C THR A 64 22.51 -7.10 -13.34
N TYR A 65 22.26 -7.62 -12.14
CA TYR A 65 22.53 -6.92 -10.88
C TYR A 65 23.68 -7.57 -10.13
N ASP A 66 24.53 -6.73 -9.55
CA ASP A 66 25.59 -7.14 -8.63
C ASP A 66 25.07 -7.25 -7.18
N ILE A 67 25.94 -7.69 -6.27
CA ILE A 67 25.58 -7.85 -4.84
C ILE A 67 25.15 -6.51 -4.19
N ARG A 68 25.72 -5.38 -4.64
CA ARG A 68 25.36 -4.06 -4.12
C ARG A 68 23.97 -3.65 -4.59
N GLY A 69 23.62 -3.98 -5.83
CA GLY A 69 22.28 -3.81 -6.37
C GLY A 69 21.23 -4.59 -5.58
N TYR A 70 21.52 -5.88 -5.31
CA TYR A 70 20.64 -6.71 -4.49
C TYR A 70 20.53 -6.22 -3.04
N ALA A 71 21.63 -5.84 -2.41
CA ALA A 71 21.62 -5.28 -1.06
C ALA A 71 20.79 -3.99 -0.97
N ALA A 72 20.88 -3.16 -2.00
CA ALA A 72 20.08 -1.95 -2.08
C ALA A 72 18.58 -2.22 -2.29
N MET A 73 18.22 -3.21 -3.13
CA MET A 73 16.83 -3.65 -3.27
C MET A 73 16.30 -4.26 -1.97
N ALA A 74 17.12 -5.07 -1.29
CA ALA A 74 16.75 -5.64 0.00
C ALA A 74 16.50 -4.57 1.07
N GLY A 75 17.39 -3.56 1.18
CA GLY A 75 17.21 -2.43 2.10
C GLY A 75 15.95 -1.61 1.79
N LEU A 76 15.67 -1.37 0.50
CA LEU A 76 14.44 -0.71 0.09
C LEU A 76 13.20 -1.58 0.37
N GLY A 77 13.28 -2.89 0.14
CA GLY A 77 12.22 -3.83 0.46
C GLY A 77 11.93 -3.89 1.96
N PHE A 78 12.98 -3.92 2.79
CA PHE A 78 12.84 -3.86 4.25
C PHE A 78 12.12 -2.58 4.70
N LEU A 79 12.56 -1.41 4.24
CA LEU A 79 11.95 -0.13 4.59
C LEU A 79 10.52 -0.02 4.04
N GLY A 80 10.36 -0.29 2.76
CA GLY A 80 9.16 0.08 2.02
C GLY A 80 8.06 -0.95 2.04
N LEU A 81 8.38 -2.23 2.25
CA LEU A 81 7.38 -3.28 2.26
C LEU A 81 7.31 -4.03 3.59
N PHE A 82 8.44 -4.42 4.20
CA PHE A 82 8.39 -5.09 5.51
C PHE A 82 7.92 -4.15 6.62
N LEU A 83 8.60 -3.02 6.84
CA LEU A 83 8.18 -2.06 7.87
C LEU A 83 6.81 -1.46 7.56
N TYR A 84 6.56 -1.10 6.30
CA TYR A 84 5.27 -0.61 5.86
C TYR A 84 4.14 -1.59 6.18
N SER A 85 4.23 -2.82 5.67
CA SER A 85 3.16 -3.80 5.82
C SER A 85 2.99 -4.26 7.27
N GLY A 86 4.10 -4.48 7.99
CA GLY A 86 4.05 -4.84 9.41
C GLY A 86 3.36 -3.77 10.25
N LEU A 87 3.71 -2.50 10.06
CA LEU A 87 3.07 -1.38 10.74
C LEU A 87 1.60 -1.21 10.33
N TYR A 88 1.29 -1.38 9.04
CA TYR A 88 -0.09 -1.29 8.56
C TYR A 88 -0.97 -2.42 9.07
N TYR A 89 -0.47 -3.67 9.08
CA TYR A 89 -1.20 -4.81 9.63
C TYR A 89 -1.40 -4.68 11.14
N TYR A 90 -0.36 -4.21 11.85
CA TYR A 90 -0.51 -3.87 13.25
C TYR A 90 -1.57 -2.77 13.45
N GLY A 91 -1.58 -1.74 12.62
CA GLY A 91 -2.63 -0.71 12.64
C GLY A 91 -4.02 -1.31 12.42
N LEU A 92 -4.18 -2.21 11.46
CA LEU A 92 -5.42 -2.93 11.19
C LEU A 92 -5.86 -3.84 12.35
N SER A 93 -4.94 -4.37 13.15
CA SER A 93 -5.30 -5.13 14.36
C SER A 93 -5.87 -4.22 15.47
N GLN A 94 -5.48 -2.95 15.48
CA GLN A 94 -5.84 -1.98 16.54
C GLN A 94 -7.02 -1.06 16.16
N LEU A 95 -7.30 -0.87 14.88
CA LEU A 95 -8.29 0.07 14.34
C LEU A 95 -9.37 -0.68 13.53
N THR A 96 -10.45 0.02 13.17
CA THR A 96 -11.34 -0.46 12.12
C THR A 96 -10.61 -0.49 10.77
N SER A 97 -11.08 -1.30 9.84
CA SER A 97 -10.46 -1.38 8.51
C SER A 97 -10.59 -0.06 7.75
N GLN A 98 -11.67 0.68 7.99
CA GLN A 98 -11.93 2.00 7.42
C GLN A 98 -10.92 3.03 7.93
N GLU A 99 -10.73 3.14 9.25
CA GLU A 99 -9.78 4.06 9.87
C GLU A 99 -8.35 3.78 9.39
N ALA A 100 -7.91 2.53 9.47
CA ALA A 100 -6.58 2.13 9.04
C ALA A 100 -6.34 2.42 7.54
N CYS A 101 -7.34 2.15 6.68
CA CYS A 101 -7.27 2.47 5.26
C CYS A 101 -7.09 3.97 5.02
N LEU A 102 -7.91 4.82 5.66
CA LEU A 102 -7.83 6.26 5.50
C LEU A 102 -6.49 6.83 5.96
N LEU A 103 -5.99 6.39 7.12
CA LEU A 103 -4.69 6.82 7.64
C LEU A 103 -3.54 6.37 6.74
N ASN A 104 -3.56 5.13 6.29
CA ASN A 104 -2.57 4.61 5.37
C ASN A 104 -2.55 5.40 4.05
N TYR A 105 -3.71 5.86 3.59
CA TYR A 105 -3.82 6.61 2.32
C TYR A 105 -3.20 8.02 2.34
N LEU A 106 -2.50 8.39 3.42
CA LEU A 106 -1.60 9.54 3.44
C LEU A 106 -0.27 9.31 2.70
N TRP A 107 0.05 8.07 2.30
CA TRP A 107 1.30 7.79 1.59
C TRP A 107 1.57 8.67 0.35
N PRO A 108 0.58 9.10 -0.46
CA PRO A 108 0.84 10.02 -1.57
C PRO A 108 1.33 11.39 -1.10
N MET A 109 0.84 11.87 0.06
CA MET A 109 1.29 13.12 0.66
C MET A 109 2.72 12.98 1.20
N MET A 110 3.07 11.81 1.73
CA MET A 110 4.44 11.52 2.17
C MET A 110 5.43 11.48 1.00
N ILE A 111 5.01 10.98 -0.18
CA ILE A 111 5.84 11.08 -1.41
C ILE A 111 6.21 12.53 -1.70
N VAL A 112 5.24 13.44 -1.62
CA VAL A 112 5.48 14.86 -1.90
C VAL A 112 6.41 15.48 -0.87
N LEU A 113 6.21 15.17 0.41
CA LEU A 113 7.08 15.65 1.47
C LEU A 113 8.52 15.17 1.26
N PHE A 114 8.72 13.88 0.99
CA PHE A 114 10.06 13.33 0.77
C PHE A 114 10.65 13.76 -0.57
N ALA A 115 9.86 14.00 -1.62
CA ALA A 115 10.36 14.58 -2.86
C ALA A 115 10.89 16.01 -2.62
N ALA A 116 10.20 16.80 -1.82
CA ALA A 116 10.71 18.12 -1.43
C ALA A 116 12.01 18.03 -0.62
N LEU A 117 12.07 17.15 0.39
CA LEU A 117 13.22 17.02 1.28
C LEU A 117 14.45 16.41 0.59
N LEU A 118 14.24 15.37 -0.23
CA LEU A 118 15.32 14.56 -0.80
C LEU A 118 15.67 14.90 -2.25
N LEU A 119 14.72 15.45 -3.02
CA LEU A 119 14.90 15.83 -4.42
C LEU A 119 15.00 17.35 -4.60
N GLY A 120 14.81 18.13 -3.52
CA GLY A 120 14.83 19.59 -3.59
C GLY A 120 13.62 20.18 -4.32
N GLU A 121 12.52 19.43 -4.45
CA GLU A 121 11.29 19.93 -5.06
C GLU A 121 10.66 21.00 -4.17
N ARG A 122 10.21 22.12 -4.76
CA ARG A 122 9.65 23.23 -3.98
C ARG A 122 8.25 22.92 -3.48
N ILE A 123 8.04 23.04 -2.18
CA ILE A 123 6.69 23.01 -1.59
C ILE A 123 6.01 24.33 -1.93
N THR A 124 4.97 24.27 -2.76
CA THR A 124 4.15 25.45 -3.07
C THR A 124 3.13 25.70 -1.96
N LEU A 125 2.59 26.93 -1.86
CA LEU A 125 1.50 27.23 -0.91
C LEU A 125 0.34 26.26 -1.06
N ARG A 126 0.00 25.87 -2.29
CA ARG A 126 -1.02 24.89 -2.60
C ARG A 126 -0.69 23.52 -1.99
N THR A 127 0.57 23.06 -2.12
CA THR A 127 1.05 21.81 -1.52
C THR A 127 0.96 21.88 0.01
N ALA A 128 1.34 23.01 0.60
CA ALA A 128 1.25 23.22 2.05
C ALA A 128 -0.23 23.15 2.53
N VAL A 129 -1.14 23.83 1.83
CA VAL A 129 -2.59 23.76 2.14
C VAL A 129 -3.13 22.33 1.98
N ALA A 130 -2.71 21.62 0.92
CA ALA A 130 -3.11 20.23 0.71
C ALA A 130 -2.65 19.29 1.83
N LEU A 131 -1.39 19.47 2.29
CA LEU A 131 -0.86 18.74 3.45
C LEU A 131 -1.66 19.03 4.73
N LEU A 132 -1.88 20.30 5.04
CA LEU A 132 -2.65 20.72 6.22
C LEU A 132 -4.08 20.16 6.18
N LEU A 133 -4.73 20.19 5.03
CA LEU A 133 -6.07 19.63 4.85
C LEU A 133 -6.09 18.13 5.09
N SER A 134 -5.14 17.38 4.55
CA SER A 134 -5.05 15.92 4.76
C SER A 134 -4.74 15.58 6.23
N PHE A 135 -3.83 16.30 6.89
CA PHE A 135 -3.53 16.07 8.30
C PHE A 135 -4.70 16.48 9.23
N SER A 136 -5.49 17.49 8.88
CA SER A 136 -6.72 17.80 9.65
C SER A 136 -7.74 16.66 9.59
N GLY A 137 -7.80 15.91 8.49
CA GLY A 137 -8.58 14.69 8.40
C GLY A 137 -8.13 13.61 9.39
N VAL A 138 -6.82 13.45 9.60
CA VAL A 138 -6.30 12.55 10.66
C VAL A 138 -6.77 12.98 12.03
N VAL A 139 -6.71 14.28 12.33
CA VAL A 139 -7.18 14.82 13.62
C VAL A 139 -8.66 14.54 13.83
N VAL A 140 -9.49 14.80 12.80
CA VAL A 140 -10.94 14.52 12.86
C VAL A 140 -11.19 13.03 13.12
N LEU A 141 -10.49 12.14 12.43
CA LEU A 141 -10.64 10.70 12.61
C LEU A 141 -10.22 10.24 14.01
N THR A 142 -9.07 10.73 14.49
CA THR A 142 -8.52 10.32 15.79
C THR A 142 -9.32 10.83 16.98
N LEU A 143 -9.90 12.05 16.87
CA LEU A 143 -10.69 12.65 17.94
C LEU A 143 -12.16 12.26 17.90
N GLY A 144 -12.71 11.95 16.74
CA GLY A 144 -14.13 11.64 16.52
C GLY A 144 -14.43 10.16 16.31
N GLY A 145 -13.43 9.30 16.33
CA GLY A 145 -13.62 7.85 16.19
C GLY A 145 -14.29 7.28 17.45
N GLU A 146 -15.54 6.84 17.32
CA GLU A 146 -16.32 6.23 18.42
C GLU A 146 -15.99 4.76 18.66
N GLY A 147 -15.06 4.19 17.92
CA GLY A 147 -14.85 2.76 17.97
C GLY A 147 -13.49 2.34 17.48
N SER A 148 -12.48 2.55 18.29
CA SER A 148 -11.44 1.58 18.23
C SER A 148 -12.07 0.21 18.49
N ALA A 149 -11.98 -0.72 17.55
CA ALA A 149 -12.04 -2.13 17.87
C ALA A 149 -11.29 -2.33 19.20
N GLU A 150 -11.50 -3.39 19.94
CA GLU A 150 -10.95 -3.69 21.29
C GLU A 150 -9.44 -3.37 21.51
N GLY A 151 -8.82 -2.55 20.65
CA GLY A 151 -7.41 -2.21 20.59
C GLY A 151 -7.05 -0.80 21.07
N ASN A 152 -5.75 -0.49 21.03
CA ASN A 152 -5.21 0.83 21.35
C ASN A 152 -5.25 1.75 20.11
N GLY A 153 -6.31 2.55 19.98
CA GLY A 153 -6.53 3.43 18.83
C GLY A 153 -5.38 4.40 18.53
N LEU A 154 -4.72 4.92 19.58
CA LEU A 154 -3.57 5.82 19.40
C LEU A 154 -2.36 5.08 18.79
N LEU A 155 -2.03 3.88 19.28
CA LEU A 155 -0.94 3.08 18.74
C LEU A 155 -1.24 2.63 17.30
N GLY A 156 -2.49 2.25 17.02
CA GLY A 156 -2.94 1.92 15.67
C GLY A 156 -2.77 3.09 14.70
N THR A 157 -3.21 4.30 15.12
CA THR A 157 -3.05 5.53 14.34
C THR A 157 -1.58 5.83 14.05
N VAL A 158 -0.72 5.80 15.07
CA VAL A 158 0.73 6.04 14.91
C VAL A 158 1.34 5.00 13.97
N ALA A 159 0.98 3.73 14.12
CA ALA A 159 1.49 2.67 13.24
C ALA A 159 1.09 2.91 11.76
N CYS A 160 -0.16 3.25 11.48
CA CYS A 160 -0.62 3.56 10.12
C CYS A 160 0.08 4.79 9.53
N LEU A 161 0.32 5.84 10.35
CA LEU A 161 1.07 7.03 9.90
C LEU A 161 2.54 6.70 9.58
N LEU A 162 3.19 5.91 10.44
CA LEU A 162 4.56 5.43 10.19
C LEU A 162 4.61 4.53 8.95
N ALA A 163 3.61 3.69 8.74
CA ALA A 163 3.48 2.90 7.51
C ALA A 163 3.43 3.81 6.28
N ALA A 164 2.56 4.83 6.27
CA ALA A 164 2.48 5.79 5.17
C ALA A 164 3.81 6.52 4.92
N LEU A 165 4.55 6.87 5.98
CA LEU A 165 5.90 7.44 5.88
C LEU A 165 6.88 6.47 5.22
N CYS A 166 6.94 5.22 5.68
CA CYS A 166 7.82 4.19 5.12
C CYS A 166 7.58 3.98 3.64
N TYR A 167 6.31 3.84 3.23
CA TYR A 167 5.96 3.63 1.84
C TYR A 167 6.22 4.86 0.97
N GLY A 168 5.91 6.07 1.46
CA GLY A 168 6.22 7.31 0.77
C GLY A 168 7.72 7.50 0.54
N LEU A 169 8.55 7.21 1.55
CA LEU A 169 10.00 7.25 1.45
C LEU A 169 10.54 6.21 0.45
N PHE A 170 10.02 4.98 0.52
CA PHE A 170 10.34 3.92 -0.44
C PHE A 170 10.07 4.36 -1.88
N CYS A 171 8.90 4.93 -2.16
CA CYS A 171 8.53 5.38 -3.50
C CYS A 171 9.53 6.40 -4.07
N VAL A 172 9.96 7.38 -3.25
CA VAL A 172 10.92 8.41 -3.66
C VAL A 172 12.31 7.82 -3.87
N LEU A 173 12.78 6.95 -2.97
CA LEU A 173 14.09 6.31 -3.09
C LEU A 173 14.14 5.31 -4.25
N ASN A 174 13.06 4.53 -4.47
CA ASN A 174 12.97 3.59 -5.59
C ASN A 174 12.97 4.31 -6.94
N LYS A 175 12.25 5.45 -7.07
CA LYS A 175 12.23 6.27 -8.29
C LYS A 175 13.62 6.74 -8.72
N ARG A 176 14.55 6.94 -7.79
CA ARG A 176 15.94 7.33 -8.09
C ARG A 176 16.77 6.22 -8.72
N ARG A 177 16.30 4.99 -8.67
CA ARG A 177 17.05 3.81 -9.12
C ARG A 177 16.47 3.29 -10.42
N ASN A 178 17.32 2.99 -11.39
CA ASN A 178 16.93 2.36 -12.65
C ASN A 178 16.92 0.83 -12.48
N ILE A 179 15.92 0.31 -11.72
CA ILE A 179 15.76 -1.11 -11.43
C ILE A 179 14.48 -1.60 -12.11
N ASP A 180 14.51 -2.80 -12.69
CA ASP A 180 13.31 -3.49 -13.15
C ASP A 180 12.34 -3.70 -11.99
N GLN A 181 11.11 -3.20 -12.13
CA GLN A 181 10.14 -3.20 -11.03
C GLN A 181 9.68 -4.61 -10.65
N THR A 182 9.70 -5.57 -11.58
CA THR A 182 9.37 -6.97 -11.24
C THR A 182 10.44 -7.56 -10.32
N VAL A 183 11.73 -7.34 -10.64
CA VAL A 183 12.85 -7.78 -9.79
C VAL A 183 12.80 -7.08 -8.43
N MET A 184 12.53 -5.76 -8.43
CA MET A 184 12.37 -4.99 -7.18
C MET A 184 11.26 -5.60 -6.31
N MET A 185 10.09 -5.92 -6.87
CA MET A 185 8.97 -6.49 -6.11
C MET A 185 9.26 -7.91 -5.62
N ILE A 186 9.93 -8.77 -6.43
CA ILE A 186 10.37 -10.10 -5.99
C ILE A 186 11.27 -9.98 -4.77
N MET A 187 12.27 -9.10 -4.83
CA MET A 187 13.20 -8.86 -3.72
C MET A 187 12.49 -8.28 -2.50
N ALA A 188 11.63 -7.31 -2.70
CA ALA A 188 10.95 -6.62 -1.60
C ALA A 188 9.97 -7.53 -0.86
N TRP A 189 9.14 -8.28 -1.56
CA TRP A 189 8.25 -9.28 -0.95
C TRP A 189 9.01 -10.46 -0.36
N GLY A 190 10.10 -10.90 -1.01
CA GLY A 190 10.99 -11.92 -0.48
C GLY A 190 11.65 -11.50 0.84
N VAL A 191 12.14 -10.26 0.93
CA VAL A 191 12.69 -9.70 2.18
C VAL A 191 11.60 -9.58 3.24
N THR A 192 10.39 -9.15 2.87
CA THR A 192 9.26 -9.08 3.80
C THR A 192 8.96 -10.46 4.39
N ALA A 193 8.87 -11.50 3.56
CA ALA A 193 8.65 -12.86 4.04
C ALA A 193 9.80 -13.34 4.96
N VAL A 194 11.06 -13.15 4.54
CA VAL A 194 12.24 -13.56 5.34
C VAL A 194 12.30 -12.84 6.68
N CYS A 195 11.92 -11.57 6.74
CA CYS A 195 11.91 -10.81 7.99
C CYS A 195 10.70 -11.11 8.87
N SER A 196 9.53 -11.41 8.28
CA SER A 196 8.31 -11.71 9.03
C SER A 196 8.40 -13.06 9.73
N LEU A 197 8.98 -14.08 9.09
CA LEU A 197 9.07 -15.43 9.65
C LEU A 197 9.73 -15.49 11.04
N PRO A 198 10.94 -14.93 11.26
CA PRO A 198 11.53 -14.95 12.60
C PRO A 198 10.72 -14.14 13.62
N VAL A 199 10.06 -13.04 13.21
CA VAL A 199 9.17 -12.30 14.12
C VAL A 199 8.01 -13.19 14.55
N THR A 200 7.33 -13.86 13.61
CA THR A 200 6.27 -14.82 13.92
C THR A 200 6.76 -15.89 14.91
N LEU A 201 7.86 -16.56 14.58
CA LEU A 201 8.37 -17.69 15.39
C LEU A 201 8.83 -17.29 16.79
N LEU A 202 9.22 -16.02 16.99
CA LEU A 202 9.73 -15.52 18.27
C LEU A 202 8.66 -14.81 19.12
N THR A 203 7.61 -14.26 18.51
CA THR A 203 6.65 -13.38 19.19
C THR A 203 5.20 -13.81 19.10
N GLU A 204 4.88 -14.73 18.20
CA GLU A 204 3.52 -15.19 17.94
C GLU A 204 3.44 -16.71 18.07
N GLU A 205 2.25 -17.23 18.44
CA GLU A 205 1.96 -18.64 18.36
C GLU A 205 1.51 -19.00 16.95
N TRP A 206 2.20 -19.95 16.32
CA TRP A 206 1.86 -20.39 14.97
C TRP A 206 0.48 -21.03 14.90
N VAL A 207 -0.38 -20.53 14.03
CA VAL A 207 -1.73 -21.05 13.80
C VAL A 207 -1.79 -21.66 12.40
N THR A 208 -2.21 -22.93 12.30
CA THR A 208 -2.41 -23.53 10.98
C THR A 208 -3.67 -22.95 10.33
N PRO A 209 -3.55 -22.21 9.21
CA PRO A 209 -4.70 -21.58 8.58
C PRO A 209 -5.70 -22.64 8.06
N MET A 210 -7.00 -22.39 8.25
CA MET A 210 -8.06 -23.18 7.63
C MET A 210 -8.07 -22.95 6.12
N TRP A 211 -8.71 -23.84 5.37
CA TRP A 211 -8.75 -23.73 3.91
C TRP A 211 -9.35 -22.39 3.41
N THR A 212 -10.35 -21.85 4.12
CA THR A 212 -10.94 -20.54 3.80
C THR A 212 -9.95 -19.40 4.01
N GLN A 213 -9.13 -19.47 5.04
CA GLN A 213 -8.08 -18.50 5.32
C GLN A 213 -6.95 -18.59 4.28
N TRP A 214 -6.61 -19.78 3.79
CA TRP A 214 -5.67 -19.95 2.68
C TRP A 214 -6.15 -19.26 1.40
N ILE A 215 -7.46 -19.30 1.10
CA ILE A 215 -8.01 -18.52 -0.03
C ILE A 215 -7.75 -17.03 0.16
N GLY A 216 -7.99 -16.50 1.36
CA GLY A 216 -7.73 -15.10 1.71
C GLY A 216 -6.24 -14.74 1.61
N LEU A 217 -5.35 -15.56 2.16
CA LEU A 217 -3.90 -15.38 2.09
C LEU A 217 -3.36 -15.42 0.66
N LEU A 218 -3.86 -16.35 -0.18
CA LEU A 218 -3.50 -16.41 -1.59
C LEU A 218 -4.05 -15.22 -2.38
N TRP A 219 -5.27 -14.77 -2.08
CA TRP A 219 -5.81 -13.55 -2.66
C TRP A 219 -4.93 -12.35 -2.31
N LEU A 220 -4.54 -12.22 -1.05
CA LEU A 220 -3.67 -11.16 -0.56
C LEU A 220 -2.30 -11.19 -1.27
N GLY A 221 -1.62 -12.33 -1.24
CA GLY A 221 -0.28 -12.46 -1.84
C GLY A 221 -0.28 -12.39 -3.36
N VAL A 222 -1.11 -13.18 -4.02
CA VAL A 222 -1.07 -13.29 -5.49
C VAL A 222 -1.78 -12.11 -6.16
N PHE A 223 -2.99 -11.77 -5.72
CA PHE A 223 -3.76 -10.74 -6.42
C PHE A 223 -3.43 -9.33 -5.92
N ILE A 224 -3.37 -9.09 -4.60
CA ILE A 224 -3.11 -7.75 -4.07
C ILE A 224 -1.63 -7.41 -4.23
N ASP A 225 -0.73 -8.21 -3.66
CA ASP A 225 0.69 -7.89 -3.59
C ASP A 225 1.42 -8.12 -4.93
N ALA A 226 1.14 -9.22 -5.64
CA ALA A 226 1.83 -9.49 -6.90
C ALA A 226 1.12 -8.87 -8.10
N VAL A 227 -0.11 -9.29 -8.43
CA VAL A 227 -0.82 -8.86 -9.65
C VAL A 227 -1.20 -7.40 -9.60
N GLY A 228 -1.73 -6.91 -8.46
CA GLY A 228 -2.14 -5.51 -8.30
C GLY A 228 -0.98 -4.54 -8.54
N TYR A 229 0.16 -4.78 -7.91
CA TYR A 229 1.36 -3.95 -8.12
C TYR A 229 1.92 -4.07 -9.53
N LEU A 230 1.94 -5.27 -10.12
CA LEU A 230 2.43 -5.47 -11.49
C LEU A 230 1.52 -4.76 -12.51
N TRP A 231 0.20 -4.93 -12.40
CA TRP A 231 -0.74 -4.26 -13.31
C TRP A 231 -0.72 -2.75 -13.17
N TRP A 232 -0.59 -2.24 -11.95
CA TRP A 232 -0.43 -0.82 -11.71
C TRP A 232 0.84 -0.26 -12.36
N ALA A 233 1.97 -0.94 -12.21
CA ALA A 233 3.22 -0.54 -12.85
C ALA A 233 3.09 -0.54 -14.39
N MET A 234 2.48 -1.58 -14.98
CA MET A 234 2.22 -1.65 -16.42
C MET A 234 1.28 -0.52 -16.88
N ALA A 235 0.23 -0.24 -16.11
CA ALA A 235 -0.68 0.85 -16.44
C ALA A 235 0.02 2.21 -16.48
N LEU A 236 0.88 2.49 -15.50
CA LEU A 236 1.65 3.75 -15.46
C LEU A 236 2.70 3.85 -16.58
N GLN A 237 3.35 2.74 -16.93
CA GLN A 237 4.36 2.71 -17.99
C GLN A 237 3.73 2.89 -19.39
N GLU A 238 2.60 2.26 -19.65
CA GLU A 238 1.92 2.29 -20.96
C GLU A 238 1.01 3.51 -21.14
N ALA A 239 0.76 4.28 -20.08
CA ALA A 239 -0.13 5.42 -20.11
C ALA A 239 0.40 6.57 -20.96
N ARG A 240 -0.42 7.13 -21.85
CA ARG A 240 -0.13 8.39 -22.54
C ARG A 240 -0.04 9.58 -21.57
N ASP A 241 -0.89 9.56 -20.54
CA ASP A 241 -0.88 10.51 -19.42
C ASP A 241 -0.91 9.72 -18.10
N ALA A 242 0.27 9.55 -17.52
CA ALA A 242 0.44 8.83 -16.26
C ALA A 242 -0.30 9.51 -15.09
N ALA A 243 -0.48 10.83 -15.14
CA ALA A 243 -1.20 11.55 -14.08
C ALA A 243 -2.70 11.20 -14.07
N THR A 244 -3.32 11.07 -15.25
CA THR A 244 -4.72 10.63 -15.34
C THR A 244 -4.91 9.22 -14.81
N VAL A 245 -3.97 8.31 -15.10
CA VAL A 245 -4.00 6.94 -14.58
C VAL A 245 -3.77 6.92 -13.07
N ALA A 246 -2.78 7.68 -12.57
CA ALA A 246 -2.48 7.75 -11.14
C ALA A 246 -3.67 8.26 -10.31
N ASN A 247 -4.50 9.16 -10.87
CA ASN A 247 -5.69 9.65 -10.21
C ASN A 247 -6.74 8.56 -9.94
N LEU A 248 -6.72 7.44 -10.66
CA LEU A 248 -7.64 6.32 -10.40
C LEU A 248 -7.38 5.67 -9.03
N ALA A 249 -6.14 5.73 -8.52
CA ALA A 249 -5.82 5.22 -7.18
C ALA A 249 -6.64 5.89 -6.07
N TYR A 250 -7.09 7.13 -6.29
CA TYR A 250 -7.93 7.84 -5.31
C TYR A 250 -9.33 7.22 -5.13
N ALA A 251 -9.73 6.32 -6.00
CA ALA A 251 -10.95 5.55 -5.80
C ALA A 251 -10.79 4.42 -4.76
N VAL A 252 -9.56 4.00 -4.44
CA VAL A 252 -9.30 2.89 -3.50
C VAL A 252 -9.91 3.14 -2.13
N PRO A 253 -9.68 4.28 -1.44
CA PRO A 253 -10.28 4.52 -0.12
C PRO A 253 -11.80 4.49 -0.15
N LEU A 254 -12.42 5.10 -1.19
CA LEU A 254 -13.87 5.11 -1.35
C LEU A 254 -14.43 3.70 -1.50
N LEU A 255 -13.83 2.90 -2.39
CA LEU A 255 -14.25 1.51 -2.60
C LEU A 255 -13.96 0.65 -1.37
N SER A 256 -12.84 0.88 -0.68
CA SER A 256 -12.47 0.14 0.53
C SER A 256 -13.48 0.35 1.65
N LEU A 257 -13.97 1.57 1.85
CA LEU A 257 -15.04 1.85 2.82
C LEU A 257 -16.31 1.05 2.50
N VAL A 258 -16.72 1.01 1.24
CA VAL A 258 -17.88 0.22 0.80
C VAL A 258 -17.64 -1.28 1.02
N VAL A 259 -16.45 -1.79 0.66
CA VAL A 259 -16.11 -3.19 0.88
C VAL A 259 -16.13 -3.54 2.37
N SER A 260 -15.54 -2.70 3.23
CA SER A 260 -15.54 -2.90 4.69
C SER A 260 -16.95 -2.90 5.29
N ALA A 261 -17.82 -1.98 4.86
CA ALA A 261 -19.20 -1.93 5.32
C ALA A 261 -19.96 -3.21 4.94
N ILE A 262 -19.77 -3.72 3.71
CA ILE A 262 -20.49 -4.91 3.23
C ILE A 262 -19.92 -6.20 3.85
N THR A 263 -18.60 -6.32 3.98
CA THR A 263 -17.94 -7.58 4.37
C THR A 263 -17.74 -7.74 5.87
N LEU A 264 -17.50 -6.65 6.58
CA LEU A 264 -17.25 -6.63 8.04
C LEU A 264 -18.42 -6.06 8.84
N GLY A 265 -19.42 -5.48 8.17
CA GLY A 265 -20.52 -4.79 8.85
C GLY A 265 -20.07 -3.52 9.57
N GLU A 266 -18.91 -2.94 9.20
CA GLU A 266 -18.43 -1.69 9.79
C GLU A 266 -19.35 -0.52 9.41
N GLU A 267 -19.91 0.15 10.40
CA GLU A 267 -20.69 1.37 10.18
C GLU A 267 -19.76 2.55 9.85
N MET A 268 -20.17 3.39 8.90
CA MET A 268 -19.43 4.61 8.57
C MET A 268 -19.74 5.69 9.60
N SER A 269 -18.79 5.95 10.51
CA SER A 269 -18.93 7.06 11.45
C SER A 269 -18.88 8.43 10.73
N GLY A 270 -19.52 9.44 11.31
CA GLY A 270 -19.42 10.81 10.81
C GLY A 270 -17.96 11.31 10.75
N ALA A 271 -17.12 10.87 11.69
CA ALA A 271 -15.69 11.16 11.71
C ALA A 271 -14.96 10.54 10.52
N ALA A 272 -15.27 9.28 10.17
CA ALA A 272 -14.68 8.61 8.99
C ALA A 272 -15.06 9.32 7.68
N VAL A 273 -16.32 9.74 7.53
CA VAL A 273 -16.77 10.53 6.37
C VAL A 273 -16.08 11.89 6.32
N GLY A 274 -15.99 12.60 7.44
CA GLY A 274 -15.30 13.89 7.53
C GLY A 274 -13.82 13.77 7.20
N ALA A 275 -13.13 12.76 7.75
CA ALA A 275 -11.73 12.46 7.47
C ALA A 275 -11.51 12.10 5.99
N LEU A 276 -12.38 11.27 5.42
CA LEU A 276 -12.35 10.92 4.00
C LEU A 276 -12.40 12.19 3.12
N VAL A 277 -13.33 13.08 3.36
CA VAL A 277 -13.48 14.33 2.59
C VAL A 277 -12.24 15.21 2.72
N LEU A 278 -11.68 15.35 3.92
CA LEU A 278 -10.49 16.17 4.17
C LEU A 278 -9.23 15.57 3.55
N ILE A 279 -8.98 14.27 3.77
CA ILE A 279 -7.80 13.57 3.21
C ILE A 279 -7.87 13.56 1.69
N MET A 280 -8.99 13.15 1.13
CA MET A 280 -9.18 13.10 -0.32
C MET A 280 -9.17 14.50 -0.95
N GLY A 281 -9.78 15.49 -0.28
CA GLY A 281 -9.74 16.89 -0.70
C GLY A 281 -8.32 17.43 -0.76
N GLY A 282 -7.48 17.13 0.23
CA GLY A 282 -6.05 17.48 0.24
C GLY A 282 -5.29 16.82 -0.91
N ILE A 283 -5.46 15.50 -1.08
CA ILE A 283 -4.81 14.74 -2.17
C ILE A 283 -5.25 15.27 -3.55
N LEU A 284 -6.54 15.50 -3.77
CA LEU A 284 -7.07 16.04 -5.02
C LEU A 284 -6.57 17.47 -5.27
N LEU A 285 -6.57 18.32 -4.25
CA LEU A 285 -6.02 19.68 -4.35
C LEU A 285 -4.58 19.65 -4.81
N GLN A 286 -3.77 18.71 -4.34
CA GLN A 286 -2.39 18.57 -4.75
C GLN A 286 -2.24 18.02 -6.17
N SER A 287 -3.07 17.06 -6.59
CA SER A 287 -2.97 16.37 -7.88
C SER A 287 -3.33 17.25 -9.08
N VAL A 288 -4.18 18.28 -8.90
CA VAL A 288 -4.56 19.20 -9.99
C VAL A 288 -3.32 19.95 -10.49
N ARG A 289 -2.81 19.64 -11.66
CA ARG A 289 -1.70 20.36 -12.31
C ARG A 289 -2.11 21.81 -12.58
N ARG A 290 -1.24 22.75 -12.30
CA ARG A 290 -1.31 24.08 -12.93
C ARG A 290 -1.29 23.85 -14.45
N GLY A 291 -2.38 24.20 -15.13
CA GLY A 291 -2.37 24.29 -16.58
C GLY A 291 -1.12 25.07 -16.99
N ARG A 292 -0.33 24.52 -17.91
CA ARG A 292 0.82 25.20 -18.51
C ARG A 292 0.35 26.59 -18.90
N ARG A 293 0.82 27.60 -18.20
CA ARG A 293 0.94 28.93 -18.80
C ARG A 293 2.07 28.78 -19.83
N GLY A 294 1.66 28.77 -21.11
CA GLY A 294 2.52 28.82 -22.26
C GLY A 294 3.35 30.10 -22.28
#